data_2017e5ef77d2c71c0e275311734942eb
#
_entry.id   2017e5ef77d2c71c0e275311734942eb
#
_cell.length_a   1.000
_cell.length_b   1.000
_cell.length_c   1.000
_cell.angle_alpha   90.00
_cell.angle_beta   90.00
_cell.angle_gamma   90.00
#
_symmetry.space_group_name_H-M   'P 1'
#
loop_
_entity.id
_entity.type
_entity.pdbx_description
1 polymer ?
#
loop_
_entity_poly.entity_id
_entity_poly.type
_entity_poly.pdbx_seq_one_letter_code
_entity_poly.pdbx_strand_id
1 'polypeptide(L)'
;MTNPDVYDCDVLVIGSGASGMSAAVTAAAHGLKVLIIEKEPKFGGTTARSGGWLWIPGTSLAKAWGIRENPDLARTYLRHEAGNSFDGARVDAFIEHGPKAVDFFTKKTAVRFDMPMVFPDYHAEAPGGTQGGRSMVARPFDGRELGDNIKNLGAALPELTVFGMMLGSGKEIVHFMRATRSLQSAVYVARRLSKHFFQVLRYGRGMLLTNGNALAGRLAKSAFDLSIPLWLSSPAKELILDGGAVRGAVLERDGKRITVIAHKGVVLACGGFPHDVARRKELFPHAPTGKEHYSPGPIGNTGDGLRLAEAVGGKVDTSLPHAAAWVPVSITTRKDGSRGVMPHFIDRAKPGVIAVTTSGKRFTNEGNSYHDFVQAMVAACAGRDEVAAYLICDHETLRKYGLGAVAPFPLPLGHHLRTGYLLKGGALRELADKAGINPAALEETVKDVNVHAREGKDPAFGKGSKAYNRYQGDALHAPNPCVKPIENGPFYAIKVVVGDLGTYAGLTTDEHSRVLGGDRQPIAGLYAVGNDIASIMGGNYPGAGITLGPALTFGHIAGCHLADVPTGLSADHSSDPDTKGRSGPSVEDDGTVVMGEVA
;
A
#
# COMPACT_ATOMS: atom_id res chain seq x y z
N MET A 1 -11.75 -40.95 20.16
CA MET A 1 -11.68 -40.82 18.68
C MET A 1 -11.94 -39.38 18.35
N THR A 2 -10.92 -38.65 17.86
CA THR A 2 -11.11 -37.27 17.43
C THR A 2 -11.99 -37.28 16.19
N ASN A 3 -13.06 -36.50 16.21
CA ASN A 3 -13.94 -36.33 15.06
C ASN A 3 -13.07 -35.70 13.92
N PRO A 4 -12.92 -36.33 12.74
CA PRO A 4 -12.05 -35.86 11.68
C PRO A 4 -12.46 -34.48 11.11
N ASP A 5 -13.66 -34.03 11.45
CA ASP A 5 -14.21 -32.75 11.00
C ASP A 5 -14.08 -31.61 12.06
N VAL A 6 -13.33 -31.86 13.17
CA VAL A 6 -13.07 -30.89 14.23
C VAL A 6 -11.56 -30.68 14.41
N TYR A 7 -11.13 -29.43 14.45
CA TYR A 7 -9.75 -29.02 14.72
C TYR A 7 -9.69 -28.06 15.91
N ASP A 8 -8.76 -28.30 16.85
CA ASP A 8 -8.58 -27.48 18.04
C ASP A 8 -7.30 -26.64 17.96
N CYS A 9 -7.41 -25.36 18.32
CA CYS A 9 -6.30 -24.43 18.49
C CYS A 9 -6.60 -23.42 19.61
N ASP A 10 -5.60 -22.65 20.03
CA ASP A 10 -5.83 -21.52 20.93
C ASP A 10 -6.36 -20.32 20.16
N VAL A 11 -5.79 -20.02 18.99
CA VAL A 11 -6.14 -18.87 18.16
C VAL A 11 -6.38 -19.29 16.72
N LEU A 12 -7.54 -18.91 16.18
CA LEU A 12 -7.84 -18.99 14.76
C LEU A 12 -7.65 -17.62 14.10
N VAL A 13 -6.80 -17.54 13.07
CA VAL A 13 -6.61 -16.33 12.27
C VAL A 13 -7.23 -16.52 10.89
N ILE A 14 -8.17 -15.65 10.51
CA ILE A 14 -8.88 -15.71 9.23
C ILE A 14 -8.30 -14.66 8.29
N GLY A 15 -7.43 -15.09 7.39
CA GLY A 15 -6.70 -14.27 6.41
C GLY A 15 -5.20 -14.28 6.63
N SER A 16 -4.46 -14.34 5.53
CA SER A 16 -3.01 -14.52 5.48
C SER A 16 -2.25 -13.28 4.99
N GLY A 17 -2.85 -12.10 5.09
CA GLY A 17 -2.20 -10.80 4.86
C GLY A 17 -1.24 -10.42 5.99
N ALA A 18 -0.61 -9.23 5.89
CA ALA A 18 0.35 -8.77 6.90
C ALA A 18 -0.25 -8.72 8.31
N SER A 19 -1.49 -8.29 8.45
CA SER A 19 -2.17 -8.19 9.75
C SER A 19 -2.43 -9.55 10.38
N GLY A 20 -2.98 -10.49 9.62
CA GLY A 20 -3.25 -11.85 10.10
C GLY A 20 -1.96 -12.59 10.45
N MET A 21 -0.95 -12.54 9.58
CA MET A 21 0.35 -13.15 9.88
C MET A 21 1.05 -12.46 11.06
N SER A 22 0.87 -11.14 11.24
CA SER A 22 1.41 -10.45 12.42
C SER A 22 0.79 -10.98 13.71
N ALA A 23 -0.54 -11.11 13.76
CA ALA A 23 -1.23 -11.66 14.93
C ALA A 23 -0.82 -13.13 15.18
N ALA A 24 -0.81 -13.95 14.14
CA ALA A 24 -0.46 -15.36 14.24
C ALA A 24 0.98 -15.60 14.72
N VAL A 25 1.95 -14.92 14.11
CA VAL A 25 3.38 -15.03 14.47
C VAL A 25 3.61 -14.55 15.89
N THR A 26 2.97 -13.44 16.29
CA THR A 26 3.09 -12.93 17.67
C THR A 26 2.50 -13.91 18.66
N ALA A 27 1.29 -14.38 18.47
CA ALA A 27 0.64 -15.34 19.38
C ALA A 27 1.43 -16.65 19.50
N ALA A 28 1.90 -17.21 18.38
CA ALA A 28 2.69 -18.43 18.38
C ALA A 28 4.09 -18.25 19.02
N ALA A 29 4.74 -17.11 18.85
CA ALA A 29 6.00 -16.78 19.49
C ALA A 29 5.88 -16.70 21.02
N HIS A 30 4.66 -16.51 21.54
CA HIS A 30 4.32 -16.57 22.97
C HIS A 30 3.70 -17.91 23.39
N GLY A 31 3.86 -18.96 22.58
CA GLY A 31 3.54 -20.34 22.96
C GLY A 31 2.11 -20.80 22.66
N LEU A 32 1.29 -19.98 21.98
CA LEU A 32 -0.07 -20.37 21.63
C LEU A 32 -0.09 -21.27 20.38
N LYS A 33 -1.00 -22.23 20.35
CA LYS A 33 -1.31 -23.03 19.18
C LYS A 33 -2.20 -22.25 18.22
N VAL A 34 -1.64 -21.84 17.08
CA VAL A 34 -2.32 -20.97 16.10
C VAL A 34 -2.63 -21.76 14.83
N LEU A 35 -3.80 -21.49 14.23
CA LEU A 35 -4.14 -21.88 12.86
C LEU A 35 -4.41 -20.64 12.03
N ILE A 36 -3.78 -20.54 10.85
CA ILE A 36 -4.14 -19.54 9.84
C ILE A 36 -4.96 -20.21 8.75
N ILE A 37 -6.09 -19.62 8.38
CA ILE A 37 -6.88 -20.01 7.21
C ILE A 37 -6.91 -18.88 6.17
N GLU A 38 -6.89 -19.26 4.90
CA GLU A 38 -6.96 -18.36 3.76
C GLU A 38 -7.96 -18.90 2.74
N LYS A 39 -8.89 -18.06 2.27
CA LYS A 39 -9.89 -18.50 1.28
C LYS A 39 -9.32 -18.65 -0.13
N GLU A 40 -8.30 -17.86 -0.46
CA GLU A 40 -7.62 -17.92 -1.75
C GLU A 40 -6.68 -19.13 -1.82
N PRO A 41 -6.35 -19.62 -3.03
CA PRO A 41 -5.38 -20.70 -3.20
C PRO A 41 -3.92 -20.25 -2.96
N LYS A 42 -3.71 -18.96 -2.65
CA LYS A 42 -2.40 -18.39 -2.38
C LYS A 42 -2.47 -17.43 -1.19
N PHE A 43 -1.43 -17.47 -0.34
CA PHE A 43 -1.31 -16.59 0.80
C PHE A 43 -0.69 -15.23 0.44
N GLY A 44 -0.87 -14.26 1.35
CA GLY A 44 -0.25 -12.94 1.30
C GLY A 44 -1.19 -11.79 0.93
N GLY A 45 -2.38 -12.08 0.41
CA GLY A 45 -3.45 -11.10 0.15
C GLY A 45 -2.99 -9.85 -0.57
N THR A 46 -3.56 -8.70 -0.21
CA THR A 46 -3.17 -7.38 -0.74
C THR A 46 -1.72 -7.02 -0.41
N THR A 47 -1.20 -7.50 0.72
CA THR A 47 0.20 -7.27 1.12
C THR A 47 1.18 -7.71 0.03
N ALA A 48 1.00 -8.91 -0.54
CA ALA A 48 1.88 -9.43 -1.58
C ALA A 48 1.89 -8.57 -2.87
N ARG A 49 0.83 -7.80 -3.12
CA ARG A 49 0.69 -6.91 -4.29
C ARG A 49 1.17 -5.48 -4.04
N SER A 50 1.34 -5.10 -2.77
CA SER A 50 1.59 -3.72 -2.34
C SER A 50 3.03 -3.25 -2.57
N GLY A 51 3.25 -1.93 -2.39
CA GLY A 51 4.59 -1.33 -2.33
C GLY A 51 5.41 -1.72 -1.10
N GLY A 52 4.81 -2.41 -0.11
CA GLY A 52 5.51 -2.92 1.07
C GLY A 52 5.97 -1.85 2.06
N TRP A 53 5.45 -0.63 1.95
CA TRP A 53 5.74 0.46 2.88
C TRP A 53 4.92 0.34 4.15
N LEU A 54 5.56 0.67 5.30
CA LEU A 54 4.94 0.76 6.60
C LEU A 54 5.22 2.15 7.17
N TRP A 55 4.19 2.87 7.58
CA TRP A 55 4.30 4.15 8.26
C TRP A 55 4.16 3.92 9.77
N ILE A 56 5.26 4.03 10.51
CA ILE A 56 5.34 3.84 11.96
C ILE A 56 6.34 4.84 12.54
N PRO A 57 5.88 5.83 13.33
CA PRO A 57 6.76 6.82 13.95
C PRO A 57 7.61 6.23 15.08
N GLY A 58 8.74 6.86 15.40
CA GLY A 58 9.52 6.59 16.60
C GLY A 58 10.29 5.25 16.64
N THR A 59 10.46 4.58 15.50
CA THR A 59 11.11 3.26 15.42
C THR A 59 12.60 3.30 15.81
N SER A 60 13.14 2.16 16.25
CA SER A 60 14.58 1.97 16.49
C SER A 60 15.41 2.21 15.22
N LEU A 61 14.85 1.92 14.03
CA LEU A 61 15.48 2.20 12.74
C LEU A 61 15.65 3.71 12.51
N ALA A 62 14.64 4.52 12.80
CA ALA A 62 14.74 5.97 12.73
C ALA A 62 15.78 6.52 13.71
N LYS A 63 15.77 6.02 14.95
CA LYS A 63 16.76 6.39 15.99
C LYS A 63 18.19 6.03 15.59
N ALA A 64 18.41 4.91 14.90
CA ALA A 64 19.72 4.51 14.39
C ALA A 64 20.26 5.47 13.31
N TRP A 65 19.40 6.19 12.59
CA TRP A 65 19.74 7.28 11.67
C TRP A 65 19.84 8.66 12.35
N GLY A 66 19.77 8.73 13.69
CA GLY A 66 19.80 10.00 14.43
C GLY A 66 18.47 10.73 14.49
N ILE A 67 17.40 10.18 13.90
CA ILE A 67 16.06 10.79 13.92
C ILE A 67 15.40 10.45 15.24
N ARG A 68 15.33 11.44 16.15
CA ARG A 68 14.65 11.31 17.44
C ARG A 68 13.35 12.11 17.40
N GLU A 69 12.26 11.41 17.19
CA GLU A 69 10.93 12.02 17.14
C GLU A 69 10.29 12.02 18.53
N ASN A 70 9.70 13.17 18.92
CA ASN A 70 8.77 13.23 20.03
C ASN A 70 7.44 12.57 19.60
N PRO A 71 6.91 11.57 20.34
CA PRO A 71 5.61 10.94 20.03
C PRO A 71 4.46 11.93 19.85
N ASP A 72 4.48 13.06 20.56
CA ASP A 72 3.46 14.11 20.43
C ASP A 72 3.41 14.73 19.03
N LEU A 73 4.51 14.76 18.27
CA LEU A 73 4.50 15.24 16.89
C LEU A 73 3.69 14.31 15.99
N ALA A 74 3.88 13.00 16.11
CA ALA A 74 3.11 12.03 15.34
C ALA A 74 1.63 12.06 15.73
N ARG A 75 1.33 12.21 17.02
CA ARG A 75 -0.03 12.37 17.53
C ARG A 75 -0.70 13.65 17.01
N THR A 76 0.02 14.78 17.03
CA THR A 76 -0.45 16.06 16.48
C THR A 76 -0.75 15.95 15.00
N TYR A 77 0.15 15.30 14.24
CA TYR A 77 -0.04 15.08 12.81
C TYR A 77 -1.28 14.22 12.52
N LEU A 78 -1.43 13.09 13.20
CA LEU A 78 -2.60 12.23 13.02
C LEU A 78 -3.90 12.91 13.47
N ARG A 79 -3.86 13.74 14.51
CA ARG A 79 -5.02 14.54 14.92
C ARG A 79 -5.40 15.57 13.86
N HIS A 80 -4.41 16.22 13.25
CA HIS A 80 -4.64 17.17 12.16
C HIS A 80 -5.27 16.46 10.93
N GLU A 81 -4.70 15.32 10.56
CA GLU A 81 -5.17 14.53 9.41
C GLU A 81 -6.57 13.95 9.61
N ALA A 82 -6.83 13.37 10.78
CA ALA A 82 -8.09 12.70 11.08
C ALA A 82 -9.24 13.67 11.43
N GLY A 83 -8.93 14.89 11.85
CA GLY A 83 -9.92 15.88 12.22
C GLY A 83 -10.95 15.34 13.24
N ASN A 84 -12.24 15.43 12.91
CA ASN A 84 -13.33 14.96 13.75
C ASN A 84 -13.40 13.42 13.91
N SER A 85 -12.69 12.68 13.07
CA SER A 85 -12.62 11.21 13.11
C SER A 85 -11.41 10.71 13.91
N PHE A 86 -10.77 11.57 14.72
CA PHE A 86 -9.61 11.22 15.52
C PHE A 86 -9.97 10.29 16.68
N ASP A 87 -9.47 9.06 16.63
CA ASP A 87 -9.58 8.07 17.72
C ASP A 87 -8.32 8.09 18.58
N GLY A 88 -8.36 8.83 19.68
CA GLY A 88 -7.19 9.04 20.54
C GLY A 88 -6.64 7.75 21.15
N ALA A 89 -7.49 6.85 21.63
CA ALA A 89 -7.06 5.61 22.28
C ALA A 89 -6.31 4.69 21.31
N ARG A 90 -6.86 4.47 20.10
CA ARG A 90 -6.23 3.63 19.09
C ARG A 90 -4.99 4.28 18.47
N VAL A 91 -4.99 5.60 18.29
CA VAL A 91 -3.80 6.33 17.81
C VAL A 91 -2.68 6.26 18.84
N ASP A 92 -2.97 6.45 20.13
CA ASP A 92 -1.98 6.37 21.20
C ASP A 92 -1.40 4.95 21.30
N ALA A 93 -2.24 3.91 21.23
CA ALA A 93 -1.79 2.52 21.18
C ALA A 93 -0.91 2.25 19.95
N PHE A 94 -1.26 2.79 18.79
CA PHE A 94 -0.44 2.65 17.57
C PHE A 94 0.94 3.30 17.71
N ILE A 95 1.00 4.53 18.24
CA ILE A 95 2.26 5.27 18.43
C ILE A 95 3.15 4.58 19.47
N GLU A 96 2.56 4.08 20.55
CA GLU A 96 3.30 3.40 21.61
C GLU A 96 3.79 2.02 21.17
N HIS A 97 2.93 1.21 20.57
CA HIS A 97 3.21 -0.19 20.29
C HIS A 97 3.80 -0.46 18.90
N GLY A 98 3.67 0.47 17.96
CA GLY A 98 4.26 0.34 16.63
C GLY A 98 5.78 0.11 16.62
N PRO A 99 6.58 0.96 17.31
CA PRO A 99 8.02 0.72 17.47
C PRO A 99 8.36 -0.62 18.11
N LYS A 100 7.59 -1.02 19.13
CA LYS A 100 7.77 -2.32 19.82
C LYS A 100 7.49 -3.49 18.89
N ALA A 101 6.43 -3.39 18.05
CA ALA A 101 6.14 -4.39 17.03
C ALA A 101 7.28 -4.51 16.00
N VAL A 102 7.81 -3.38 15.51
CA VAL A 102 8.97 -3.38 14.59
C VAL A 102 10.16 -4.07 15.21
N ASP A 103 10.47 -3.77 16.48
CA ASP A 103 11.56 -4.39 17.21
C ASP A 103 11.35 -5.90 17.40
N PHE A 104 10.13 -6.30 17.80
CA PHE A 104 9.77 -7.72 17.94
C PHE A 104 10.00 -8.47 16.61
N PHE A 105 9.40 -7.98 15.52
CA PHE A 105 9.52 -8.64 14.23
C PHE A 105 10.96 -8.68 13.72
N THR A 106 11.71 -7.59 13.89
CA THR A 106 13.11 -7.53 13.44
C THR A 106 14.04 -8.45 14.25
N LYS A 107 13.83 -8.56 15.56
CA LYS A 107 14.72 -9.30 16.45
C LYS A 107 14.36 -10.78 16.59
N LYS A 108 13.06 -11.12 16.53
CA LYS A 108 12.56 -12.47 16.84
C LYS A 108 12.09 -13.27 15.64
N THR A 109 12.03 -12.67 14.44
CA THR A 109 11.46 -13.31 13.24
C THR A 109 12.34 -13.10 12.01
N ALA A 110 11.92 -13.62 10.84
CA ALA A 110 12.59 -13.40 9.57
C ALA A 110 12.33 -12.01 8.96
N VAL A 111 11.49 -11.17 9.58
CA VAL A 111 11.15 -9.85 9.05
C VAL A 111 12.30 -8.87 9.23
N ARG A 112 12.66 -8.16 8.18
CA ARG A 112 13.69 -7.11 8.17
C ARG A 112 13.18 -5.92 7.38
N PHE A 113 13.55 -4.72 7.83
CA PHE A 113 13.16 -3.47 7.19
C PHE A 113 14.38 -2.64 6.79
N ASP A 114 14.19 -1.84 5.74
CA ASP A 114 15.08 -0.73 5.37
C ASP A 114 14.29 0.57 5.50
N MET A 115 14.93 1.60 6.04
CA MET A 115 14.34 2.93 6.19
C MET A 115 15.13 3.91 5.34
N PRO A 116 14.53 4.60 4.36
CA PRO A 116 15.17 5.71 3.69
C PRO A 116 15.30 6.90 4.65
N MET A 117 16.40 7.63 4.58
CA MET A 117 16.61 8.81 5.42
C MET A 117 15.57 9.90 5.16
N VAL A 118 15.21 10.08 3.90
CA VAL A 118 14.26 11.10 3.45
C VAL A 118 13.10 10.42 2.74
N PHE A 119 11.94 10.46 3.35
CA PHE A 119 10.65 10.15 2.75
C PHE A 119 9.59 10.98 3.44
N PRO A 120 9.21 12.13 2.87
CA PRO A 120 8.29 13.06 3.53
C PRO A 120 6.92 12.44 3.77
N ASP A 121 6.29 12.82 4.87
CA ASP A 121 4.85 12.67 5.02
C ASP A 121 4.14 13.35 3.84
N TYR A 122 2.96 12.89 3.48
CA TYR A 122 2.27 13.44 2.30
C TYR A 122 1.85 14.90 2.50
N HIS A 123 1.63 15.27 3.76
CA HIS A 123 1.39 16.66 4.19
C HIS A 123 2.49 17.08 5.19
N ALA A 124 3.75 17.01 4.75
CA ALA A 124 4.92 17.28 5.59
C ALA A 124 4.94 18.70 6.19
N GLU A 125 4.23 19.64 5.57
CA GLU A 125 4.06 21.02 6.03
C GLU A 125 2.93 21.20 7.05
N ALA A 126 2.12 20.17 7.29
CA ALA A 126 1.06 20.20 8.30
C ALA A 126 1.62 20.12 9.74
N PRO A 127 0.86 20.56 10.76
CA PRO A 127 1.27 20.43 12.15
C PRO A 127 1.70 19.01 12.51
N GLY A 128 2.95 18.84 12.97
CA GLY A 128 3.52 17.55 13.31
C GLY A 128 3.98 16.70 12.12
N GLY A 129 3.87 17.21 10.88
CA GLY A 129 4.40 16.55 9.67
C GLY A 129 5.93 16.55 9.65
N THR A 130 6.55 15.58 8.96
CA THR A 130 8.02 15.42 8.88
C THR A 130 8.52 15.16 7.47
N GLN A 131 9.83 15.45 7.27
CA GLN A 131 10.52 15.17 6.01
C GLN A 131 11.01 13.72 5.91
N GLY A 132 10.87 12.91 6.97
CA GLY A 132 11.30 11.51 6.98
C GLY A 132 11.25 10.88 8.38
N GLY A 133 11.68 9.61 8.47
CA GLY A 133 11.79 8.89 9.74
C GLY A 133 10.57 8.07 10.14
N ARG A 134 9.48 8.11 9.37
CA ARG A 134 8.25 7.36 9.69
C ARG A 134 7.95 6.22 8.72
N SER A 135 8.35 6.36 7.45
CA SER A 135 8.09 5.34 6.42
C SER A 135 9.29 4.42 6.24
N MET A 136 9.07 3.13 6.30
CA MET A 136 10.05 2.07 6.05
C MET A 136 9.48 1.03 5.09
N VAL A 137 10.36 0.23 4.48
CA VAL A 137 9.98 -0.81 3.52
C VAL A 137 10.60 -2.15 3.90
N ALA A 138 9.92 -3.25 3.58
CA ALA A 138 10.49 -4.57 3.80
C ALA A 138 11.77 -4.75 2.96
N ARG A 139 12.86 -5.20 3.62
CA ARG A 139 14.12 -5.55 2.94
C ARG A 139 13.88 -6.67 1.93
N PRO A 140 14.49 -6.64 0.74
CA PRO A 140 14.41 -7.74 -0.23
C PRO A 140 14.65 -9.10 0.39
N PHE A 141 13.92 -10.13 -0.11
CA PHE A 141 13.92 -11.47 0.46
C PHE A 141 14.19 -12.52 -0.61
N ASP A 142 14.97 -13.53 -0.28
CA ASP A 142 15.20 -14.66 -1.17
C ASP A 142 14.05 -15.67 -1.04
N GLY A 143 13.21 -15.74 -2.05
CA GLY A 143 12.05 -16.64 -2.06
C GLY A 143 12.40 -18.13 -1.92
N ARG A 144 13.67 -18.52 -2.15
CA ARG A 144 14.13 -19.90 -1.94
C ARG A 144 14.06 -20.33 -0.47
N GLU A 145 14.11 -19.36 0.47
CA GLU A 145 13.95 -19.64 1.91
C GLU A 145 12.56 -20.14 2.30
N LEU A 146 11.54 -19.97 1.43
CA LEU A 146 10.20 -20.52 1.62
C LEU A 146 10.07 -22.00 1.20
N GLY A 147 11.13 -22.57 0.58
CA GLY A 147 11.06 -23.94 0.06
C GLY A 147 9.89 -24.11 -0.93
N ASP A 148 9.16 -25.21 -0.81
CA ASP A 148 8.00 -25.50 -1.66
C ASP A 148 6.84 -24.50 -1.49
N ASN A 149 6.76 -23.83 -0.33
CA ASN A 149 5.70 -22.87 -0.05
C ASN A 149 5.77 -21.61 -0.92
N ILE A 150 6.90 -21.34 -1.60
CA ILE A 150 7.00 -20.22 -2.56
C ILE A 150 5.95 -20.30 -3.68
N LYS A 151 5.50 -21.49 -4.05
CA LYS A 151 4.46 -21.72 -5.06
C LYS A 151 3.11 -21.14 -4.63
N ASN A 152 2.89 -21.09 -3.33
CA ASN A 152 1.66 -20.66 -2.68
C ASN A 152 1.66 -19.17 -2.31
N LEU A 153 2.78 -18.46 -2.49
CA LEU A 153 2.84 -17.01 -2.30
C LEU A 153 2.14 -16.30 -3.47
N GLY A 154 1.24 -15.38 -3.15
CA GLY A 154 0.59 -14.49 -4.10
C GLY A 154 1.61 -13.73 -4.97
N ALA A 155 1.29 -13.55 -6.23
CA ALA A 155 2.14 -12.77 -7.13
C ALA A 155 2.07 -11.27 -6.79
N ALA A 156 3.16 -10.55 -7.08
CA ALA A 156 3.13 -9.09 -7.13
C ALA A 156 2.14 -8.60 -8.20
N LEU A 157 1.67 -7.37 -8.07
CA LEU A 157 0.77 -6.77 -9.07
C LEU A 157 1.48 -6.69 -10.43
N PRO A 158 1.00 -7.37 -11.48
CA PRO A 158 1.71 -7.45 -12.76
C PRO A 158 2.02 -6.08 -13.36
N GLU A 159 1.13 -5.11 -13.19
CA GLU A 159 1.25 -3.73 -13.69
C GLU A 159 2.43 -2.97 -13.06
N LEU A 160 2.89 -3.38 -11.88
CA LEU A 160 4.05 -2.82 -11.20
C LEU A 160 5.34 -3.63 -11.43
N THR A 161 5.34 -4.54 -12.40
CA THR A 161 6.49 -5.39 -12.70
C THR A 161 7.12 -5.08 -14.05
N VAL A 162 8.43 -5.32 -14.17
CA VAL A 162 9.16 -5.34 -15.43
C VAL A 162 9.51 -6.79 -15.74
N PHE A 163 8.93 -7.37 -16.78
CA PHE A 163 9.06 -8.80 -17.13
C PHE A 163 8.72 -9.75 -15.97
N GLY A 164 7.70 -9.42 -15.18
CA GLY A 164 7.30 -10.20 -14.01
C GLY A 164 8.19 -9.99 -12.77
N MET A 165 9.15 -9.10 -12.83
CA MET A 165 10.03 -8.73 -11.73
C MET A 165 9.55 -7.41 -11.12
N MET A 166 9.18 -7.40 -9.84
CA MET A 166 8.91 -6.18 -9.11
C MET A 166 10.23 -5.49 -8.78
N LEU A 167 10.33 -4.21 -9.11
CA LEU A 167 11.51 -3.41 -8.78
C LEU A 167 11.49 -3.03 -7.29
N GLY A 168 12.65 -3.13 -6.65
CA GLY A 168 12.83 -2.63 -5.29
C GLY A 168 12.77 -1.11 -5.26
N SER A 169 12.29 -0.56 -4.15
CA SER A 169 12.25 0.90 -3.92
C SER A 169 13.65 1.51 -3.85
N GLY A 170 13.78 2.80 -4.19
CA GLY A 170 15.03 3.55 -4.06
C GLY A 170 16.02 3.33 -5.22
N LYS A 171 17.26 2.93 -4.92
CA LYS A 171 18.36 2.89 -5.90
C LYS A 171 18.08 2.02 -7.13
N GLU A 172 17.36 0.93 -6.99
CA GLU A 172 17.04 0.02 -8.11
C GLU A 172 16.19 0.73 -9.18
N ILE A 173 15.15 1.46 -8.79
CA ILE A 173 14.32 2.24 -9.74
C ILE A 173 15.17 3.27 -10.48
N VAL A 174 16.10 3.95 -9.78
CA VAL A 174 16.99 4.94 -10.39
C VAL A 174 17.87 4.31 -11.47
N HIS A 175 18.44 3.13 -11.21
CA HIS A 175 19.22 2.41 -12.24
C HIS A 175 18.38 2.03 -13.44
N PHE A 176 17.15 1.55 -13.24
CA PHE A 176 16.25 1.20 -14.35
C PHE A 176 15.86 2.44 -15.17
N MET A 177 15.61 3.59 -14.54
CA MET A 177 15.31 4.85 -15.25
C MET A 177 16.52 5.43 -16.00
N ARG A 178 17.74 5.12 -15.56
CA ARG A 178 19.00 5.62 -16.15
C ARG A 178 19.71 4.61 -17.04
N ALA A 179 19.14 3.42 -17.26
CA ALA A 179 19.80 2.34 -18.00
C ALA A 179 20.29 2.72 -19.40
N THR A 180 19.62 3.66 -20.08
CA THR A 180 19.99 4.14 -21.42
C THR A 180 20.90 5.38 -21.42
N ARG A 181 21.25 5.90 -20.22
CA ARG A 181 22.01 7.17 -20.07
C ARG A 181 23.27 7.02 -19.22
N SER A 182 23.48 5.87 -18.58
CA SER A 182 24.60 5.56 -17.72
C SER A 182 25.06 4.13 -17.93
N LEU A 183 26.32 3.94 -18.29
CA LEU A 183 26.91 2.62 -18.48
C LEU A 183 26.83 1.78 -17.21
N GLN A 184 27.09 2.38 -16.05
CA GLN A 184 26.95 1.71 -14.75
C GLN A 184 25.53 1.20 -14.52
N SER A 185 24.51 2.03 -14.83
CA SER A 185 23.11 1.64 -14.71
C SER A 185 22.72 0.56 -15.73
N ALA A 186 23.25 0.64 -16.97
CA ALA A 186 23.03 -0.38 -18.00
C ALA A 186 23.57 -1.75 -17.56
N VAL A 187 24.80 -1.79 -17.04
CA VAL A 187 25.43 -3.02 -16.52
C VAL A 187 24.63 -3.58 -15.33
N TYR A 188 24.21 -2.71 -14.40
CA TYR A 188 23.38 -3.13 -13.27
C TYR A 188 22.08 -3.77 -13.74
N VAL A 189 21.34 -3.11 -14.66
CA VAL A 189 20.06 -3.60 -15.20
C VAL A 189 20.25 -4.90 -15.98
N ALA A 190 21.27 -4.99 -16.83
CA ALA A 190 21.58 -6.21 -17.59
C ALA A 190 21.84 -7.39 -16.65
N ARG A 191 22.69 -7.21 -15.63
CA ARG A 191 22.97 -8.24 -14.60
C ARG A 191 21.72 -8.64 -13.83
N ARG A 192 20.88 -7.66 -13.46
CA ARG A 192 19.65 -7.89 -12.71
C ARG A 192 18.63 -8.67 -13.51
N LEU A 193 18.44 -8.33 -14.80
CA LEU A 193 17.56 -9.03 -15.72
C LEU A 193 18.07 -10.45 -16.04
N SER A 194 19.37 -10.62 -16.31
CA SER A 194 19.95 -11.95 -16.56
C SER A 194 19.73 -12.89 -15.37
N LYS A 195 19.97 -12.40 -14.15
CA LYS A 195 19.68 -13.17 -12.93
C LYS A 195 18.20 -13.53 -12.81
N HIS A 196 17.31 -12.59 -13.11
CA HIS A 196 15.86 -12.82 -13.08
C HIS A 196 15.43 -13.88 -14.10
N PHE A 197 15.85 -13.77 -15.36
CA PHE A 197 15.51 -14.74 -16.39
C PHE A 197 16.06 -16.14 -16.08
N PHE A 198 17.28 -16.25 -15.54
CA PHE A 198 17.81 -17.52 -15.06
C PHE A 198 16.94 -18.12 -13.94
N GLN A 199 16.47 -17.28 -12.98
CA GLN A 199 15.59 -17.75 -11.93
C GLN A 199 14.23 -18.20 -12.47
N VAL A 200 13.64 -17.46 -13.43
CA VAL A 200 12.38 -17.85 -14.08
C VAL A 200 12.54 -19.20 -14.80
N LEU A 201 13.64 -19.40 -15.54
CA LEU A 201 13.92 -20.68 -16.22
C LEU A 201 14.07 -21.83 -15.22
N ARG A 202 14.73 -21.59 -14.07
CA ARG A 202 15.03 -22.64 -13.08
C ARG A 202 13.90 -22.93 -12.11
N TYR A 203 13.10 -21.93 -11.75
CA TYR A 203 12.10 -22.00 -10.67
C TYR A 203 10.68 -21.59 -11.11
N GLY A 204 10.47 -21.23 -12.35
CA GLY A 204 9.19 -20.76 -12.89
C GLY A 204 8.82 -19.31 -12.47
N ARG A 205 9.65 -18.65 -11.61
CA ARG A 205 9.45 -17.27 -11.15
C ARG A 205 10.75 -16.64 -10.67
N GLY A 206 10.75 -15.30 -10.56
CA GLY A 206 11.83 -14.58 -9.88
C GLY A 206 11.87 -14.90 -8.39
N MET A 207 13.06 -15.18 -7.86
CA MET A 207 13.27 -15.53 -6.44
C MET A 207 13.68 -14.35 -5.57
N LEU A 208 14.12 -13.23 -6.16
CA LEU A 208 14.33 -12.01 -5.40
C LEU A 208 12.98 -11.30 -5.23
N LEU A 209 12.39 -11.45 -4.06
CA LEU A 209 11.16 -10.78 -3.67
C LEU A 209 11.48 -9.39 -3.15
N THR A 210 10.68 -8.39 -3.51
CA THR A 210 10.84 -6.99 -3.09
C THR A 210 9.51 -6.43 -2.60
N ASN A 211 9.53 -5.30 -1.92
CA ASN A 211 8.35 -4.56 -1.51
C ASN A 211 7.36 -5.43 -0.70
N GLY A 212 6.07 -5.35 -0.99
CA GLY A 212 5.04 -6.14 -0.29
C GLY A 212 5.17 -7.65 -0.48
N ASN A 213 5.71 -8.09 -1.62
CA ASN A 213 5.96 -9.52 -1.85
C ASN A 213 7.08 -10.04 -0.92
N ALA A 214 8.11 -9.20 -0.62
CA ALA A 214 9.12 -9.51 0.38
C ALA A 214 8.53 -9.52 1.80
N LEU A 215 7.66 -8.56 2.14
CA LEU A 215 7.00 -8.53 3.44
C LEU A 215 6.17 -9.79 3.69
N ALA A 216 5.31 -10.15 2.72
CA ALA A 216 4.49 -11.35 2.80
C ALA A 216 5.35 -12.63 2.89
N GLY A 217 6.44 -12.70 2.12
CA GLY A 217 7.38 -13.83 2.16
C GLY A 217 8.08 -13.96 3.51
N ARG A 218 8.54 -12.84 4.10
CA ARG A 218 9.21 -12.83 5.41
C ARG A 218 8.27 -13.18 6.55
N LEU A 219 7.04 -12.67 6.54
CA LEU A 219 6.01 -13.03 7.52
C LEU A 219 5.64 -14.51 7.41
N ALA A 220 5.46 -15.02 6.19
CA ALA A 220 5.18 -16.44 5.97
C ALA A 220 6.35 -17.33 6.43
N LYS A 221 7.61 -16.94 6.14
CA LYS A 221 8.80 -17.64 6.67
C LYS A 221 8.75 -17.71 8.18
N SER A 222 8.44 -16.59 8.85
CA SER A 222 8.32 -16.53 10.29
C SER A 222 7.21 -17.45 10.83
N ALA A 223 6.07 -17.51 10.15
CA ALA A 223 4.99 -18.42 10.51
C ALA A 223 5.41 -19.90 10.35
N PHE A 224 6.09 -20.24 9.25
CA PHE A 224 6.57 -21.60 9.01
C PHE A 224 7.68 -22.02 9.98
N ASP A 225 8.59 -21.10 10.36
CA ASP A 225 9.61 -21.35 11.36
C ASP A 225 9.03 -21.67 12.74
N LEU A 226 7.86 -21.09 13.05
CA LEU A 226 7.08 -21.40 14.26
C LEU A 226 6.11 -22.57 14.07
N SER A 227 6.19 -23.29 12.94
CA SER A 227 5.34 -24.44 12.63
C SER A 227 3.83 -24.13 12.64
N ILE A 228 3.45 -22.88 12.31
CA ILE A 228 2.04 -22.48 12.24
C ILE A 228 1.40 -23.10 11.00
N PRO A 229 0.34 -23.93 11.13
CA PRO A 229 -0.40 -24.42 9.98
C PRO A 229 -1.07 -23.27 9.21
N LEU A 230 -0.95 -23.31 7.89
CA LEU A 230 -1.63 -22.38 6.97
C LEU A 230 -2.49 -23.19 6.00
N TRP A 231 -3.81 -23.09 6.14
CA TRP A 231 -4.77 -23.77 5.27
C TRP A 231 -5.25 -22.82 4.19
N LEU A 232 -4.89 -23.11 2.96
CA LEU A 232 -5.34 -22.39 1.76
C LEU A 232 -6.67 -22.95 1.26
N SER A 233 -7.37 -22.20 0.40
CA SER A 233 -8.68 -22.56 -0.15
C SER A 233 -9.68 -22.99 0.94
N SER A 234 -9.65 -22.29 2.08
CA SER A 234 -10.40 -22.63 3.27
C SER A 234 -11.21 -21.41 3.79
N PRO A 235 -12.27 -20.98 3.06
CA PRO A 235 -13.08 -19.83 3.47
C PRO A 235 -13.85 -20.13 4.76
N ALA A 236 -13.82 -19.19 5.72
CA ALA A 236 -14.71 -19.20 6.87
C ALA A 236 -16.14 -18.86 6.42
N LYS A 237 -17.12 -19.57 6.95
CA LYS A 237 -18.55 -19.42 6.61
C LYS A 237 -19.35 -18.76 7.73
N GLU A 238 -19.06 -19.13 8.97
CA GLU A 238 -19.76 -18.64 10.15
C GLU A 238 -18.84 -18.69 11.39
N LEU A 239 -19.06 -17.78 12.33
CA LEU A 239 -18.40 -17.82 13.64
C LEU A 239 -19.22 -18.68 14.60
N ILE A 240 -18.52 -19.36 15.50
CA ILE A 240 -19.15 -20.20 16.54
C ILE A 240 -19.24 -19.37 17.81
N LEU A 241 -20.47 -19.18 18.29
CA LEU A 241 -20.77 -18.57 19.59
C LEU A 241 -21.04 -19.66 20.64
N ASP A 242 -20.35 -19.55 21.75
CA ASP A 242 -20.59 -20.38 22.93
C ASP A 242 -20.49 -19.54 24.20
N GLY A 243 -21.55 -19.59 25.03
CA GLY A 243 -21.65 -18.80 26.25
C GLY A 243 -21.50 -17.25 26.03
N GLY A 244 -21.92 -16.74 24.86
CA GLY A 244 -21.80 -15.31 24.52
C GLY A 244 -20.41 -14.90 24.03
N ALA A 245 -19.47 -15.81 23.90
CA ALA A 245 -18.13 -15.59 23.35
C ALA A 245 -17.94 -16.27 21.99
N VAL A 246 -17.14 -15.68 21.12
CA VAL A 246 -16.70 -16.34 19.89
C VAL A 246 -15.63 -17.38 20.23
N ARG A 247 -15.88 -18.63 19.90
CA ARG A 247 -15.06 -19.80 20.24
C ARG A 247 -14.57 -20.57 19.01
N GLY A 248 -14.64 -20.00 17.83
CA GLY A 248 -14.18 -20.65 16.61
C GLY A 248 -14.92 -20.22 15.37
N ALA A 249 -14.78 -21.03 14.34
CA ALA A 249 -15.49 -20.83 13.07
C ALA A 249 -15.77 -22.19 12.39
N VAL A 250 -16.82 -22.20 11.57
CA VAL A 250 -17.04 -23.24 10.57
C VAL A 250 -16.48 -22.77 9.25
N LEU A 251 -15.66 -23.59 8.64
CA LEU A 251 -15.05 -23.33 7.34
C LEU A 251 -15.40 -24.43 6.33
N GLU A 252 -15.20 -24.13 5.07
CA GLU A 252 -15.30 -25.10 3.98
C GLU A 252 -13.90 -25.43 3.47
N ARG A 253 -13.55 -26.72 3.41
CA ARG A 253 -12.28 -27.17 2.88
C ARG A 253 -12.45 -28.49 2.15
N ASP A 254 -11.94 -28.57 0.91
CA ASP A 254 -12.06 -29.76 0.07
C ASP A 254 -13.51 -30.28 -0.06
N GLY A 255 -14.48 -29.33 -0.12
CA GLY A 255 -15.92 -29.62 -0.19
C GLY A 255 -16.56 -30.12 1.11
N LYS A 256 -15.83 -30.12 2.24
CA LYS A 256 -16.33 -30.51 3.57
C LYS A 256 -16.46 -29.31 4.48
N ARG A 257 -17.43 -29.34 5.38
CA ARG A 257 -17.52 -28.40 6.50
C ARG A 257 -16.62 -28.91 7.63
N ILE A 258 -15.71 -28.05 8.07
CA ILE A 258 -14.79 -28.31 9.18
C ILE A 258 -15.08 -27.30 10.28
N THR A 259 -15.22 -27.79 11.50
CA THR A 259 -15.35 -26.97 12.69
C THR A 259 -13.98 -26.72 13.30
N VAL A 260 -13.60 -25.45 13.48
CA VAL A 260 -12.38 -25.07 14.20
C VAL A 260 -12.78 -24.44 15.53
N ILE A 261 -12.34 -25.06 16.62
CA ILE A 261 -12.48 -24.52 17.97
C ILE A 261 -11.24 -23.69 18.31
N ALA A 262 -11.44 -22.46 18.74
CA ALA A 262 -10.40 -21.51 19.12
C ALA A 262 -10.60 -21.12 20.60
N HIS A 263 -9.81 -21.68 21.48
CA HIS A 263 -10.04 -21.57 22.94
C HIS A 263 -9.83 -20.15 23.48
N LYS A 264 -8.94 -19.36 22.87
CA LYS A 264 -8.66 -17.97 23.27
C LYS A 264 -9.37 -16.94 22.39
N GLY A 265 -9.52 -17.21 21.07
CA GLY A 265 -10.28 -16.31 20.20
C GLY A 265 -10.01 -16.46 18.73
N VAL A 266 -10.76 -15.68 17.96
CA VAL A 266 -10.70 -15.58 16.50
C VAL A 266 -10.26 -14.19 16.08
N VAL A 267 -9.30 -14.11 15.14
CA VAL A 267 -8.80 -12.84 14.57
C VAL A 267 -9.26 -12.72 13.12
N LEU A 268 -10.08 -11.73 12.82
CA LEU A 268 -10.50 -11.38 11.46
C LEU A 268 -9.43 -10.52 10.80
N ALA A 269 -8.92 -10.97 9.65
CA ALA A 269 -7.86 -10.32 8.87
C ALA A 269 -8.10 -10.50 7.36
N CYS A 270 -9.37 -10.44 6.93
CA CYS A 270 -9.85 -10.80 5.59
C CYS A 270 -9.56 -9.72 4.52
N GLY A 271 -9.05 -8.54 4.92
CA GLY A 271 -8.56 -7.51 3.99
C GLY A 271 -9.61 -6.51 3.51
N GLY A 272 -10.72 -6.35 4.21
CA GLY A 272 -11.77 -5.37 3.93
C GLY A 272 -12.67 -5.76 2.75
N PHE A 273 -13.31 -4.74 2.12
CA PHE A 273 -14.38 -4.95 1.15
C PHE A 273 -14.19 -4.28 -0.23
N PRO A 274 -12.96 -4.11 -0.77
CA PRO A 274 -12.76 -3.37 -2.02
C PRO A 274 -13.45 -3.99 -3.24
N HIS A 275 -13.93 -5.22 -3.17
CA HIS A 275 -14.68 -5.91 -4.23
C HIS A 275 -16.13 -6.26 -3.86
N ASP A 276 -16.65 -5.76 -2.74
CA ASP A 276 -18.07 -5.88 -2.37
C ASP A 276 -18.89 -4.80 -3.08
N VAL A 277 -19.62 -5.20 -4.12
CA VAL A 277 -20.42 -4.28 -4.95
C VAL A 277 -21.52 -3.59 -4.14
N ALA A 278 -22.13 -4.29 -3.17
CA ALA A 278 -23.21 -3.73 -2.35
C ALA A 278 -22.67 -2.63 -1.43
N ARG A 279 -21.57 -2.88 -0.71
CA ARG A 279 -20.94 -1.88 0.15
C ARG A 279 -20.34 -0.71 -0.64
N ARG A 280 -19.78 -0.95 -1.83
CA ARG A 280 -19.32 0.13 -2.73
C ARG A 280 -20.46 1.05 -3.13
N LYS A 281 -21.61 0.50 -3.51
CA LYS A 281 -22.81 1.27 -3.87
C LYS A 281 -23.27 2.18 -2.72
N GLU A 282 -23.14 1.70 -1.49
CA GLU A 282 -23.54 2.44 -0.29
C GLU A 282 -22.51 3.48 0.13
N LEU A 283 -21.21 3.15 0.10
CA LEU A 283 -20.15 3.90 0.76
C LEU A 283 -19.22 4.67 -0.19
N PHE A 284 -19.26 4.40 -1.51
CA PHE A 284 -18.37 5.06 -2.47
C PHE A 284 -19.14 6.06 -3.32
N PRO A 285 -19.02 7.38 -3.06
CA PRO A 285 -19.87 8.40 -3.69
C PRO A 285 -19.71 8.47 -5.21
N HIS A 286 -18.59 8.00 -5.77
CA HIS A 286 -18.31 7.94 -7.20
C HIS A 286 -18.80 6.63 -7.86
N ALA A 287 -19.38 5.72 -7.11
CA ALA A 287 -19.77 4.39 -7.58
C ALA A 287 -21.26 4.10 -7.30
N PRO A 288 -22.21 4.84 -7.93
CA PRO A 288 -23.63 4.75 -7.63
C PRO A 288 -24.25 3.37 -7.90
N THR A 289 -23.61 2.53 -8.73
CA THR A 289 -24.01 1.13 -8.91
C THR A 289 -23.06 0.14 -8.21
N GLY A 290 -21.94 0.63 -7.62
CA GLY A 290 -20.88 -0.16 -7.04
C GLY A 290 -19.90 -0.74 -8.07
N LYS A 291 -20.10 -0.50 -9.37
CA LYS A 291 -19.29 -1.04 -10.49
C LYS A 291 -18.26 -0.06 -11.04
N GLU A 292 -18.41 1.22 -10.75
CA GLU A 292 -17.61 2.34 -11.27
C GLU A 292 -16.27 2.50 -10.51
N HIS A 293 -15.90 1.51 -9.74
CA HIS A 293 -14.69 1.49 -8.93
C HIS A 293 -13.76 0.32 -9.29
N TYR A 294 -12.44 0.55 -9.25
CA TYR A 294 -11.46 -0.39 -9.75
C TYR A 294 -10.32 -0.61 -8.76
N SER A 295 -10.41 -1.68 -7.97
CA SER A 295 -9.36 -2.03 -7.00
C SER A 295 -8.27 -2.91 -7.63
N PRO A 296 -6.96 -2.63 -7.41
CA PRO A 296 -5.87 -3.54 -7.74
C PRO A 296 -5.70 -4.67 -6.72
N GLY A 297 -6.48 -4.66 -5.63
CA GLY A 297 -6.48 -5.69 -4.61
C GLY A 297 -6.93 -7.07 -5.14
N PRO A 298 -6.76 -8.15 -4.36
CA PRO A 298 -7.32 -9.46 -4.69
C PRO A 298 -8.84 -9.39 -4.81
N ILE A 299 -9.39 -10.06 -5.85
CA ILE A 299 -10.84 -10.07 -6.08
C ILE A 299 -11.62 -10.74 -4.94
N GLY A 300 -10.95 -11.57 -4.15
CA GLY A 300 -11.47 -12.20 -2.97
C GLY A 300 -11.73 -11.26 -1.79
N ASN A 301 -11.26 -10.03 -1.78
CA ASN A 301 -11.52 -9.08 -0.69
C ASN A 301 -12.96 -8.53 -0.80
N THR A 302 -13.93 -9.32 -0.36
CA THR A 302 -15.37 -9.10 -0.53
C THR A 302 -16.10 -8.82 0.78
N GLY A 303 -15.40 -8.36 1.84
CA GLY A 303 -16.01 -7.99 3.11
C GLY A 303 -16.38 -9.17 4.00
N ASP A 304 -15.71 -10.31 3.85
CA ASP A 304 -16.05 -11.51 4.62
C ASP A 304 -15.88 -11.30 6.12
N GLY A 305 -14.80 -10.65 6.57
CA GLY A 305 -14.56 -10.35 7.98
C GLY A 305 -15.67 -9.49 8.58
N LEU A 306 -16.14 -8.49 7.81
CA LEU A 306 -17.23 -7.61 8.24
C LEU A 306 -18.52 -8.43 8.40
N ARG A 307 -18.89 -9.24 7.40
CA ARG A 307 -20.10 -10.08 7.46
C ARG A 307 -20.08 -11.08 8.61
N LEU A 308 -18.93 -11.71 8.84
CA LEU A 308 -18.75 -12.64 9.96
C LEU A 308 -18.95 -11.93 11.31
N ALA A 309 -18.38 -10.75 11.49
CA ALA A 309 -18.52 -10.00 12.72
C ALA A 309 -19.94 -9.45 12.92
N GLU A 310 -20.56 -8.89 11.86
CA GLU A 310 -21.94 -8.38 11.89
C GLU A 310 -22.94 -9.48 12.31
N ALA A 311 -22.72 -10.73 11.85
CA ALA A 311 -23.56 -11.87 12.20
C ALA A 311 -23.56 -12.20 13.71
N VAL A 312 -22.53 -11.76 14.45
CA VAL A 312 -22.41 -11.95 15.90
C VAL A 312 -22.52 -10.64 16.69
N GLY A 313 -23.04 -9.57 16.07
CA GLY A 313 -23.30 -8.28 16.70
C GLY A 313 -22.17 -7.25 16.60
N GLY A 314 -21.11 -7.54 15.87
CA GLY A 314 -20.02 -6.58 15.59
C GLY A 314 -20.52 -5.38 14.79
N LYS A 315 -20.01 -4.19 15.12
CA LYS A 315 -20.40 -2.93 14.48
C LYS A 315 -19.38 -2.50 13.45
N VAL A 316 -19.85 -2.14 12.24
CA VAL A 316 -19.04 -1.49 11.20
C VAL A 316 -19.15 0.02 11.35
N ASP A 317 -18.01 0.71 11.36
CA ASP A 317 -17.94 2.18 11.29
C ASP A 317 -17.89 2.61 9.82
N THR A 318 -18.91 3.34 9.41
CA THR A 318 -19.05 3.94 8.07
C THR A 318 -19.01 5.47 8.12
N SER A 319 -18.72 6.06 9.29
CA SER A 319 -18.77 7.51 9.52
C SER A 319 -17.53 8.27 9.03
N LEU A 320 -16.49 7.57 8.62
CA LEU A 320 -15.28 8.20 8.09
C LEU A 320 -15.58 8.99 6.80
N PRO A 321 -14.97 10.16 6.61
CA PRO A 321 -15.23 11.03 5.44
C PRO A 321 -14.93 10.33 4.10
N HIS A 322 -14.00 9.37 4.11
CA HIS A 322 -13.69 8.53 2.97
C HIS A 322 -13.65 7.06 3.39
N ALA A 323 -14.43 6.23 2.72
CA ALA A 323 -14.57 4.82 3.05
C ALA A 323 -13.39 3.95 2.58
N ALA A 324 -12.45 4.49 1.78
CA ALA A 324 -11.27 3.77 1.31
C ALA A 324 -10.07 4.70 1.05
N ALA A 325 -8.90 4.10 0.98
CA ALA A 325 -7.63 4.73 0.61
C ALA A 325 -7.61 4.97 -0.91
N TRP A 326 -8.16 6.08 -1.36
CA TRP A 326 -8.29 6.37 -2.78
C TRP A 326 -6.96 6.48 -3.51
N VAL A 327 -6.90 5.93 -4.72
CA VAL A 327 -5.78 6.07 -5.66
C VAL A 327 -6.31 6.20 -7.08
N PRO A 328 -5.79 7.11 -7.93
CA PRO A 328 -6.16 7.10 -9.34
C PRO A 328 -5.55 5.86 -9.98
N VAL A 329 -6.36 5.15 -10.75
CA VAL A 329 -5.96 3.95 -11.49
C VAL A 329 -6.28 4.09 -12.96
N SER A 330 -5.52 3.42 -13.80
CA SER A 330 -5.85 3.24 -15.22
C SER A 330 -6.09 1.77 -15.55
N ILE A 331 -6.98 1.54 -16.51
CA ILE A 331 -7.39 0.19 -16.89
C ILE A 331 -6.59 -0.23 -18.12
N THR A 332 -5.76 -1.24 -17.96
CA THR A 332 -4.90 -1.76 -19.03
C THR A 332 -5.40 -3.12 -19.53
N THR A 333 -5.10 -3.44 -20.77
CA THR A 333 -5.29 -4.78 -21.33
C THR A 333 -3.94 -5.48 -21.35
N ARG A 334 -3.83 -6.60 -20.64
CA ARG A 334 -2.62 -7.42 -20.62
C ARG A 334 -2.42 -8.16 -21.94
N LYS A 335 -1.25 -8.75 -22.14
CA LYS A 335 -0.93 -9.50 -23.37
C LYS A 335 -1.81 -10.72 -23.60
N ASP A 336 -2.33 -11.32 -22.53
CA ASP A 336 -3.28 -12.44 -22.55
C ASP A 336 -4.74 -12.00 -22.73
N GLY A 337 -4.99 -10.70 -22.95
CA GLY A 337 -6.32 -10.11 -23.10
C GLY A 337 -7.03 -9.80 -21.77
N SER A 338 -6.47 -10.23 -20.64
CA SER A 338 -7.07 -9.95 -19.32
C SER A 338 -6.95 -8.47 -18.94
N ARG A 339 -7.87 -8.05 -18.10
CA ARG A 339 -7.89 -6.68 -17.57
C ARG A 339 -6.85 -6.51 -16.47
N GLY A 340 -6.08 -5.42 -16.53
CA GLY A 340 -5.20 -4.96 -15.48
C GLY A 340 -5.67 -3.65 -14.86
N VAL A 341 -5.27 -3.40 -13.63
CA VAL A 341 -5.51 -2.15 -12.90
C VAL A 341 -4.18 -1.58 -12.45
N MET A 342 -3.75 -0.48 -13.07
CA MET A 342 -2.48 0.18 -12.80
C MET A 342 -2.67 1.35 -11.85
N PRO A 343 -2.20 1.31 -10.60
CA PRO A 343 -2.26 2.45 -9.69
C PRO A 343 -1.17 3.49 -10.01
N HIS A 344 -1.55 4.77 -9.96
CA HIS A 344 -0.67 5.90 -10.25
C HIS A 344 -0.12 6.51 -8.96
N PHE A 345 1.14 6.23 -8.64
CA PHE A 345 1.78 6.74 -7.43
C PHE A 345 2.65 7.96 -7.71
N ILE A 346 3.66 7.82 -8.57
CA ILE A 346 4.75 8.79 -8.74
C ILE A 346 4.77 9.49 -10.11
N ASP A 347 4.16 8.92 -11.12
CA ASP A 347 4.19 9.39 -12.51
C ASP A 347 3.52 10.76 -12.69
N ARG A 348 2.47 11.03 -11.89
CA ARG A 348 1.72 12.29 -11.91
C ARG A 348 2.58 13.51 -11.52
N ALA A 349 3.54 13.32 -10.62
CA ALA A 349 4.43 14.38 -10.16
C ALA A 349 5.59 14.68 -11.12
N LYS A 350 5.80 13.86 -12.16
CA LYS A 350 6.92 14.06 -13.09
C LYS A 350 6.76 15.35 -13.87
N PRO A 351 7.88 16.06 -14.17
CA PRO A 351 7.83 17.29 -14.95
C PRO A 351 7.27 17.03 -16.34
N GLY A 352 6.36 17.91 -16.79
CA GLY A 352 5.68 17.80 -18.06
C GLY A 352 4.44 16.88 -18.07
N VAL A 353 3.95 16.46 -16.90
CA VAL A 353 2.66 15.75 -16.75
C VAL A 353 1.64 16.69 -16.12
N ILE A 354 0.45 16.81 -16.72
CA ILE A 354 -0.72 17.49 -16.14
C ILE A 354 -1.93 16.56 -16.13
N ALA A 355 -2.91 16.87 -15.30
CA ALA A 355 -4.18 16.15 -15.24
C ALA A 355 -5.34 17.08 -15.58
N VAL A 356 -6.20 16.67 -16.52
CA VAL A 356 -7.40 17.42 -16.90
C VAL A 356 -8.63 16.50 -16.87
N THR A 357 -9.81 17.08 -16.60
CA THR A 357 -11.08 16.38 -16.83
C THR A 357 -11.49 16.52 -18.30
N THR A 358 -12.64 15.94 -18.70
CA THR A 358 -13.21 16.13 -20.04
C THR A 358 -13.50 17.59 -20.38
N SER A 359 -13.58 18.50 -19.38
CA SER A 359 -13.66 19.94 -19.64
C SER A 359 -12.39 20.58 -20.21
N GLY A 360 -11.27 19.85 -20.24
CA GLY A 360 -9.98 20.37 -20.67
C GLY A 360 -9.24 21.22 -19.60
N LYS A 361 -9.80 21.34 -18.40
CA LYS A 361 -9.21 22.14 -17.31
C LYS A 361 -8.54 21.25 -16.27
N ARG A 362 -7.40 21.72 -15.73
CA ARG A 362 -6.77 21.13 -14.52
C ARG A 362 -7.66 21.35 -13.30
N PHE A 363 -7.54 20.51 -12.30
CA PHE A 363 -8.38 20.52 -11.11
C PHE A 363 -7.58 20.38 -9.80
N THR A 364 -6.28 20.09 -9.85
CA THR A 364 -5.46 19.87 -8.66
C THR A 364 -3.97 20.01 -8.97
N ASN A 365 -3.16 20.01 -7.91
CA ASN A 365 -1.73 19.76 -7.98
C ASN A 365 -1.48 18.25 -8.17
N GLU A 366 -1.00 17.84 -9.33
CA GLU A 366 -0.78 16.44 -9.67
C GLU A 366 0.31 15.78 -8.82
N GLY A 367 1.18 16.57 -8.19
CA GLY A 367 2.22 16.10 -7.27
C GLY A 367 1.73 15.82 -5.85
N ASN A 368 0.51 16.20 -5.50
CA ASN A 368 -0.10 15.88 -4.20
C ASN A 368 -0.30 14.37 -4.03
N SER A 369 -0.68 13.94 -2.83
CA SER A 369 -0.98 12.54 -2.55
C SER A 369 -2.00 12.01 -3.54
N TYR A 370 -1.94 10.73 -3.82
CA TYR A 370 -2.91 10.10 -4.73
C TYR A 370 -4.32 10.12 -4.14
N HIS A 371 -4.45 10.15 -2.82
CA HIS A 371 -5.72 10.28 -2.13
C HIS A 371 -6.35 11.66 -2.37
N ASP A 372 -5.57 12.75 -2.17
CA ASP A 372 -6.00 14.11 -2.44
C ASP A 372 -6.33 14.34 -3.92
N PHE A 373 -5.53 13.73 -4.80
CA PHE A 373 -5.78 13.78 -6.24
C PHE A 373 -7.17 13.22 -6.59
N VAL A 374 -7.53 12.07 -6.01
CA VAL A 374 -8.84 11.45 -6.25
C VAL A 374 -9.96 12.26 -5.63
N GLN A 375 -9.78 12.82 -4.43
CA GLN A 375 -10.77 13.71 -3.82
C GLN A 375 -11.07 14.91 -4.74
N ALA A 376 -10.02 15.56 -5.23
CA ALA A 376 -10.15 16.69 -6.17
C ALA A 376 -10.80 16.25 -7.51
N MET A 377 -10.49 15.04 -8.00
CA MET A 377 -11.09 14.48 -9.21
C MET A 377 -12.59 14.23 -9.04
N VAL A 378 -13.00 13.64 -7.91
CA VAL A 378 -14.42 13.41 -7.57
C VAL A 378 -15.16 14.75 -7.51
N ALA A 379 -14.59 15.75 -6.82
CA ALA A 379 -15.18 17.09 -6.73
C ALA A 379 -15.30 17.78 -8.12
N ALA A 380 -14.26 17.68 -8.95
CA ALA A 380 -14.25 18.28 -10.30
C ALA A 380 -15.20 17.58 -11.29
N CYS A 381 -15.58 16.35 -10.99
CA CYS A 381 -16.52 15.55 -11.80
C CYS A 381 -17.93 15.50 -11.20
N ALA A 382 -18.25 16.29 -10.18
CA ALA A 382 -19.57 16.32 -9.57
C ALA A 382 -20.66 16.60 -10.62
N GLY A 383 -21.72 15.79 -10.61
CA GLY A 383 -22.84 15.89 -11.58
C GLY A 383 -22.55 15.32 -12.96
N ARG A 384 -21.41 14.64 -13.16
CA ARG A 384 -21.09 13.92 -14.41
C ARG A 384 -21.41 12.43 -14.29
N ASP A 385 -21.65 11.79 -15.42
CA ASP A 385 -21.94 10.34 -15.47
C ASP A 385 -20.74 9.48 -15.06
N GLU A 386 -19.51 9.99 -15.21
CA GLU A 386 -18.29 9.29 -14.88
C GLU A 386 -17.29 10.19 -14.15
N VAL A 387 -16.67 9.67 -13.09
CA VAL A 387 -15.55 10.31 -12.41
C VAL A 387 -14.24 9.84 -13.04
N ALA A 388 -13.73 10.65 -13.97
CA ALA A 388 -12.50 10.35 -14.72
C ALA A 388 -11.70 11.60 -15.04
N ALA A 389 -10.38 11.43 -15.20
CA ALA A 389 -9.47 12.45 -15.69
C ALA A 389 -8.49 11.84 -16.70
N TYR A 390 -7.69 12.69 -17.32
CA TYR A 390 -6.67 12.30 -18.27
C TYR A 390 -5.32 12.87 -17.84
N LEU A 391 -4.32 12.00 -17.72
CA LEU A 391 -2.93 12.44 -17.57
C LEU A 391 -2.37 12.74 -18.96
N ILE A 392 -1.92 13.98 -19.18
CA ILE A 392 -1.42 14.50 -20.46
C ILE A 392 0.08 14.75 -20.35
N CYS A 393 0.83 14.38 -21.38
CA CYS A 393 2.24 14.73 -21.52
C CYS A 393 2.69 14.80 -22.99
N ASP A 394 3.87 15.36 -23.23
CA ASP A 394 4.54 15.34 -24.53
C ASP A 394 5.39 14.08 -24.73
N HIS A 395 5.98 13.96 -25.94
CA HIS A 395 6.79 12.80 -26.30
C HIS A 395 8.06 12.67 -25.45
N GLU A 396 8.74 13.76 -25.17
CA GLU A 396 9.97 13.75 -24.37
C GLU A 396 9.68 13.25 -22.95
N THR A 397 8.65 13.78 -22.31
CA THR A 397 8.21 13.37 -20.97
C THR A 397 7.84 11.89 -20.93
N LEU A 398 7.01 11.42 -21.87
CA LEU A 398 6.63 10.01 -21.96
C LEU A 398 7.84 9.09 -22.10
N ARG A 399 8.78 9.46 -22.98
CA ARG A 399 9.96 8.62 -23.25
C ARG A 399 10.98 8.66 -22.12
N LYS A 400 11.00 9.75 -21.34
CA LYS A 400 11.91 9.89 -20.20
C LYS A 400 11.41 9.16 -18.95
N TYR A 401 10.13 9.30 -18.63
CA TYR A 401 9.59 8.84 -17.34
C TYR A 401 8.60 7.68 -17.46
N GLY A 402 8.04 7.45 -18.64
CA GLY A 402 6.86 6.60 -18.79
C GLY A 402 5.58 7.31 -18.36
N LEU A 403 4.44 6.62 -18.41
CA LEU A 403 3.15 7.10 -17.91
C LEU A 403 2.25 5.89 -17.63
N GLY A 404 1.90 5.65 -16.37
CA GLY A 404 1.16 4.46 -15.96
C GLY A 404 1.85 3.17 -16.37
N ALA A 405 1.15 2.29 -17.08
CA ALA A 405 1.71 1.03 -17.59
C ALA A 405 2.66 1.22 -18.79
N VAL A 406 2.76 2.44 -19.33
CA VAL A 406 3.70 2.74 -20.43
C VAL A 406 5.08 2.98 -19.86
N ALA A 407 5.96 2.04 -20.04
CA ALA A 407 7.34 2.15 -19.59
C ALA A 407 8.15 3.16 -20.44
N PRO A 408 9.21 3.78 -19.85
CA PRO A 408 10.08 4.71 -20.56
C PRO A 408 10.87 4.03 -21.70
N PHE A 409 11.58 4.85 -22.51
CA PHE A 409 12.51 4.34 -23.52
C PHE A 409 13.53 3.33 -22.91
N PRO A 410 13.86 2.23 -23.58
CA PRO A 410 13.60 1.91 -24.99
C PRO A 410 12.36 1.05 -25.24
N LEU A 411 11.49 0.81 -24.26
CA LEU A 411 10.37 -0.09 -24.43
C LEU A 411 9.34 0.45 -25.45
N PRO A 412 8.71 -0.45 -26.26
CA PRO A 412 7.85 -0.05 -27.35
C PRO A 412 6.46 0.38 -26.86
N LEU A 413 5.83 1.35 -27.55
CA LEU A 413 4.50 1.88 -27.26
C LEU A 413 3.37 1.10 -27.95
N GLY A 414 3.69 0.26 -28.93
CA GLY A 414 2.73 -0.31 -29.88
C GLY A 414 1.58 -1.09 -29.26
N HIS A 415 1.82 -1.84 -28.19
CA HIS A 415 0.74 -2.56 -27.49
C HIS A 415 -0.27 -1.58 -26.88
N HIS A 416 0.21 -0.58 -26.15
CA HIS A 416 -0.65 0.39 -25.47
C HIS A 416 -1.44 1.28 -26.42
N LEU A 417 -0.86 1.61 -27.59
CA LEU A 417 -1.57 2.34 -28.66
C LEU A 417 -2.66 1.48 -29.30
N ARG A 418 -2.37 0.21 -29.62
CA ARG A 418 -3.36 -0.70 -30.25
C ARG A 418 -4.54 -1.04 -29.33
N THR A 419 -4.29 -1.13 -28.02
CA THR A 419 -5.34 -1.42 -27.03
C THR A 419 -6.16 -0.19 -26.63
N GLY A 420 -5.80 1.01 -27.11
CA GLY A 420 -6.44 2.26 -26.71
C GLY A 420 -6.10 2.73 -25.29
N TYR A 421 -5.18 2.04 -24.59
CA TYR A 421 -4.71 2.46 -23.27
C TYR A 421 -3.96 3.78 -23.34
N LEU A 422 -3.09 3.94 -24.35
CA LEU A 422 -2.35 5.18 -24.64
C LEU A 422 -2.96 5.85 -25.85
N LEU A 423 -3.51 7.05 -25.68
CA LEU A 423 -3.96 7.90 -26.77
C LEU A 423 -2.78 8.73 -27.27
N LYS A 424 -2.75 9.00 -28.58
CA LYS A 424 -1.72 9.80 -29.24
C LYS A 424 -2.34 10.79 -30.23
N GLY A 425 -1.91 12.05 -30.16
CA GLY A 425 -2.22 13.10 -31.14
C GLY A 425 -0.96 13.80 -31.63
N GLY A 426 -0.91 14.16 -32.90
CA GLY A 426 0.17 15.02 -33.45
C GLY A 426 0.09 16.44 -32.90
N ALA A 427 -1.13 16.93 -32.61
CA ALA A 427 -1.44 18.19 -31.97
C ALA A 427 -2.33 17.95 -30.74
N LEU A 428 -2.40 18.92 -29.82
CA LEU A 428 -3.25 18.86 -28.61
C LEU A 428 -4.73 18.71 -28.97
N ARG A 429 -5.21 19.39 -30.02
CA ARG A 429 -6.58 19.30 -30.53
C ARG A 429 -6.92 17.86 -30.95
N GLU A 430 -6.05 17.24 -31.74
CA GLU A 430 -6.25 15.84 -32.17
C GLU A 430 -6.28 14.88 -30.98
N LEU A 431 -5.42 15.10 -29.98
CA LEU A 431 -5.42 14.31 -28.76
C LEU A 431 -6.71 14.48 -27.97
N ALA A 432 -7.18 15.73 -27.85
CA ALA A 432 -8.40 16.07 -27.14
C ALA A 432 -9.63 15.40 -27.79
N ASP A 433 -9.74 15.48 -29.12
CA ASP A 433 -10.83 14.83 -29.88
C ASP A 433 -10.87 13.31 -29.62
N LYS A 434 -9.70 12.64 -29.65
CA LYS A 434 -9.58 11.20 -29.35
C LYS A 434 -9.93 10.85 -27.91
N ALA A 435 -9.66 11.75 -26.99
CA ALA A 435 -9.90 11.55 -25.56
C ALA A 435 -11.32 12.00 -25.10
N GLY A 436 -12.11 12.65 -25.97
CA GLY A 436 -13.38 13.27 -25.60
C GLY A 436 -13.20 14.46 -24.64
N ILE A 437 -12.08 15.16 -24.74
CA ILE A 437 -11.77 16.38 -23.97
C ILE A 437 -12.13 17.60 -24.80
N ASN A 438 -12.60 18.70 -24.17
CA ASN A 438 -12.80 19.97 -24.86
C ASN A 438 -11.47 20.48 -25.47
N PRO A 439 -11.32 20.54 -26.82
CA PRO A 439 -10.05 20.82 -27.46
C PRO A 439 -9.55 22.25 -27.19
N ALA A 440 -10.44 23.25 -27.27
CA ALA A 440 -10.05 24.64 -27.05
C ALA A 440 -9.62 24.88 -25.60
N ALA A 441 -10.33 24.30 -24.65
CA ALA A 441 -9.97 24.41 -23.24
C ALA A 441 -8.66 23.68 -22.90
N LEU A 442 -8.36 22.55 -23.54
CA LEU A 442 -7.06 21.87 -23.36
C LEU A 442 -5.91 22.70 -23.92
N GLU A 443 -6.05 23.26 -25.12
CA GLU A 443 -5.05 24.15 -25.73
C GLU A 443 -4.75 25.35 -24.84
N GLU A 444 -5.80 26.01 -24.31
CA GLU A 444 -5.67 27.12 -23.36
C GLU A 444 -4.96 26.68 -22.07
N THR A 445 -5.38 25.56 -21.48
CA THR A 445 -4.78 25.02 -20.25
C THR A 445 -3.28 24.74 -20.42
N VAL A 446 -2.88 24.12 -21.53
CA VAL A 446 -1.46 23.83 -21.80
C VAL A 446 -0.69 25.13 -22.06
N LYS A 447 -1.27 26.10 -22.76
CA LYS A 447 -0.66 27.41 -22.97
C LYS A 447 -0.39 28.12 -21.65
N ASP A 448 -1.37 28.16 -20.74
CA ASP A 448 -1.24 28.79 -19.42
C ASP A 448 -0.16 28.11 -18.57
N VAL A 449 -0.14 26.78 -18.56
CA VAL A 449 0.91 26.00 -17.89
C VAL A 449 2.30 26.38 -18.45
N ASN A 450 2.46 26.42 -19.76
CA ASN A 450 3.74 26.63 -20.43
C ASN A 450 4.31 28.04 -20.18
N VAL A 451 3.45 29.05 -19.99
CA VAL A 451 3.89 30.43 -19.66
C VAL A 451 4.76 30.42 -18.39
N HIS A 452 4.35 29.71 -17.36
CA HIS A 452 5.05 29.70 -16.06
C HIS A 452 6.02 28.53 -15.90
N ALA A 453 5.82 27.46 -16.63
CA ALA A 453 6.59 26.22 -16.50
C ALA A 453 8.07 26.40 -16.89
N ARG A 454 8.41 27.34 -17.79
CA ARG A 454 9.81 27.67 -18.14
C ARG A 454 10.58 28.23 -16.95
N GLU A 455 9.90 28.94 -16.05
CA GLU A 455 10.47 29.45 -14.80
C GLU A 455 10.35 28.43 -13.65
N GLY A 456 9.83 27.23 -13.91
CA GLY A 456 9.60 26.20 -12.90
C GLY A 456 8.46 26.54 -11.93
N LYS A 457 7.52 27.39 -12.33
CA LYS A 457 6.39 27.82 -11.49
C LYS A 457 5.08 27.16 -11.93
N ASP A 458 4.18 26.95 -10.99
CA ASP A 458 2.78 26.57 -11.20
C ASP A 458 1.88 27.40 -10.27
N PRO A 459 1.55 28.65 -10.66
CA PRO A 459 0.77 29.54 -9.81
C PRO A 459 -0.66 29.02 -9.53
N ALA A 460 -1.21 28.22 -10.43
CA ALA A 460 -2.60 27.74 -10.31
C ALA A 460 -2.78 26.72 -9.18
N PHE A 461 -1.82 25.80 -9.00
CA PHE A 461 -1.94 24.69 -8.04
C PHE A 461 -0.70 24.46 -7.20
N GLY A 462 0.40 25.18 -7.45
CA GLY A 462 1.63 25.08 -6.66
C GLY A 462 2.37 23.75 -6.83
N LYS A 463 2.34 23.14 -8.02
CA LYS A 463 3.04 21.87 -8.27
C LYS A 463 4.54 22.03 -8.06
N GLY A 464 5.12 21.14 -7.22
CA GLY A 464 6.54 21.17 -6.87
C GLY A 464 6.88 22.17 -5.76
N SER A 465 5.93 22.80 -5.07
CA SER A 465 6.15 23.67 -3.92
C SER A 465 6.33 22.91 -2.61
N LYS A 466 5.69 21.75 -2.47
CA LYS A 466 5.69 20.92 -1.26
C LYS A 466 6.81 19.89 -1.28
N ALA A 467 7.32 19.52 -0.11
CA ALA A 467 8.36 18.50 0.05
C ALA A 467 7.99 17.17 -0.62
N TYR A 468 6.77 16.67 -0.38
CA TYR A 468 6.30 15.44 -1.00
C TYR A 468 6.25 15.53 -2.53
N ASN A 469 5.78 16.65 -3.10
CA ASN A 469 5.80 16.85 -4.56
C ASN A 469 7.23 16.72 -5.12
N ARG A 470 8.19 17.43 -4.50
CA ARG A 470 9.60 17.45 -4.93
C ARG A 470 10.24 16.06 -4.83
N TYR A 471 9.92 15.31 -3.77
CA TYR A 471 10.38 13.93 -3.60
C TYR A 471 9.90 13.01 -4.72
N GLN A 472 8.66 13.18 -5.19
CA GLN A 472 8.07 12.41 -6.29
C GLN A 472 8.54 12.86 -7.68
N GLY A 473 9.06 14.07 -7.80
CA GLY A 473 9.53 14.67 -9.04
C GLY A 473 10.78 13.99 -9.64
N ASP A 474 11.56 14.75 -10.36
CA ASP A 474 12.90 14.37 -10.85
C ASP A 474 13.93 15.35 -10.25
N ALA A 475 14.67 14.91 -9.24
CA ALA A 475 15.66 15.74 -8.54
C ALA A 475 16.75 16.33 -9.45
N LEU A 476 16.93 15.79 -10.66
CA LEU A 476 17.89 16.29 -11.66
C LEU A 476 17.27 17.29 -12.63
N HIS A 477 15.97 17.55 -12.54
CA HIS A 477 15.28 18.51 -13.39
C HIS A 477 15.20 19.86 -12.67
N ALA A 478 15.80 20.89 -13.29
CA ALA A 478 15.80 22.27 -12.79
C ALA A 478 14.95 23.17 -13.71
N PRO A 479 14.39 24.26 -13.17
CA PRO A 479 14.52 24.78 -11.80
C PRO A 479 13.53 24.12 -10.79
N ASN A 480 12.51 23.39 -11.25
CA ASN A 480 11.54 22.70 -10.40
C ASN A 480 11.43 21.22 -10.79
N PRO A 481 11.65 20.27 -9.86
CA PRO A 481 11.64 18.84 -10.16
C PRO A 481 10.30 18.29 -10.68
N CYS A 482 9.21 19.06 -10.61
CA CYS A 482 7.86 18.64 -10.98
C CYS A 482 7.26 19.39 -12.17
N VAL A 483 7.90 20.47 -12.63
CA VAL A 483 7.30 21.39 -13.61
C VAL A 483 8.19 21.54 -14.84
N LYS A 484 7.61 21.31 -16.03
CA LYS A 484 8.24 21.46 -17.34
C LYS A 484 7.16 21.85 -18.35
N PRO A 485 7.45 22.69 -19.37
CA PRO A 485 6.54 22.93 -20.49
C PRO A 485 6.15 21.66 -21.25
N ILE A 486 4.94 21.63 -21.81
CA ILE A 486 4.40 20.58 -22.67
C ILE A 486 4.33 21.13 -24.09
N GLU A 487 5.37 20.93 -24.90
CA GLU A 487 5.53 21.65 -26.18
C GLU A 487 5.85 20.74 -27.37
N ASN A 488 6.54 19.63 -27.11
CA ASN A 488 7.12 18.81 -28.18
C ASN A 488 6.23 17.61 -28.50
N GLY A 489 5.32 17.77 -29.45
CA GLY A 489 4.49 16.66 -29.92
C GLY A 489 5.32 15.50 -30.51
N PRO A 490 4.71 14.32 -30.71
CA PRO A 490 3.31 14.04 -30.44
C PRO A 490 2.98 14.06 -28.95
N PHE A 491 1.72 14.41 -28.66
CA PHE A 491 1.17 14.43 -27.30
C PHE A 491 0.46 13.12 -26.97
N TYR A 492 0.40 12.79 -25.70
CA TYR A 492 -0.17 11.54 -25.21
C TYR A 492 -1.09 11.76 -24.03
N ALA A 493 -2.08 10.87 -23.92
CA ALA A 493 -3.01 10.84 -22.79
C ALA A 493 -3.28 9.41 -22.34
N ILE A 494 -3.46 9.24 -21.03
CA ILE A 494 -4.08 8.04 -20.46
C ILE A 494 -5.25 8.44 -19.59
N LYS A 495 -6.32 7.64 -19.64
CA LYS A 495 -7.50 7.84 -18.79
C LYS A 495 -7.23 7.26 -17.40
N VAL A 496 -7.55 8.03 -16.36
CA VAL A 496 -7.51 7.60 -14.96
C VAL A 496 -8.90 7.70 -14.35
N VAL A 497 -9.22 6.71 -13.52
CA VAL A 497 -10.49 6.56 -12.82
C VAL A 497 -10.22 6.28 -11.35
N VAL A 498 -11.27 6.17 -10.52
CA VAL A 498 -11.12 5.96 -9.09
C VAL A 498 -10.84 4.48 -8.77
N GLY A 499 -9.82 4.25 -7.97
CA GLY A 499 -9.49 2.99 -7.33
C GLY A 499 -9.13 3.18 -5.86
N ASP A 500 -8.68 2.09 -5.21
CA ASP A 500 -8.29 2.07 -3.80
C ASP A 500 -7.00 1.27 -3.55
N LEU A 501 -6.42 1.47 -2.37
CA LEU A 501 -5.33 0.66 -1.80
C LEU A 501 -5.80 -0.13 -0.56
N GLY A 502 -7.11 -0.26 -0.40
CA GLY A 502 -7.79 -0.90 0.72
C GLY A 502 -8.87 -0.01 1.33
N THR A 503 -9.78 -0.61 2.09
CA THR A 503 -10.89 0.11 2.73
C THR A 503 -10.47 0.79 4.03
N TYR A 504 -11.11 1.90 4.36
CA TYR A 504 -11.00 2.62 5.63
C TYR A 504 -12.20 2.38 6.53
N ALA A 505 -13.42 2.34 5.96
CA ALA A 505 -14.57 1.86 6.68
C ALA A 505 -14.35 0.39 7.07
N GLY A 506 -14.72 0.00 8.28
CA GLY A 506 -14.44 -1.32 8.82
C GLY A 506 -15.03 -1.49 10.22
N LEU A 507 -14.70 -2.60 10.87
CA LEU A 507 -15.18 -2.92 12.21
C LEU A 507 -14.66 -1.92 13.24
N THR A 508 -15.55 -1.49 14.12
CA THR A 508 -15.16 -0.74 15.32
C THR A 508 -14.40 -1.65 16.26
N THR A 509 -13.21 -1.23 16.67
CA THR A 509 -12.38 -1.96 17.65
C THR A 509 -11.88 -1.03 18.73
N ASP A 510 -11.48 -1.61 19.85
CA ASP A 510 -10.71 -0.90 20.88
C ASP A 510 -9.20 -0.90 20.59
N GLU A 511 -8.43 -0.32 21.51
CA GLU A 511 -6.96 -0.25 21.44
C GLU A 511 -6.25 -1.61 21.49
N HIS A 512 -6.95 -2.68 21.91
CA HIS A 512 -6.47 -4.06 21.94
C HIS A 512 -6.89 -4.87 20.70
N SER A 513 -7.53 -4.23 19.71
CA SER A 513 -8.07 -4.85 18.51
C SER A 513 -9.29 -5.76 18.75
N ARG A 514 -9.96 -5.68 19.91
CA ARG A 514 -11.19 -6.41 20.16
C ARG A 514 -12.33 -5.77 19.39
N VAL A 515 -13.14 -6.56 18.73
CA VAL A 515 -14.32 -6.08 17.99
C VAL A 515 -15.38 -5.60 18.97
N LEU A 516 -15.94 -4.42 18.76
CA LEU A 516 -16.97 -3.83 19.59
C LEU A 516 -18.37 -4.12 19.01
N GLY A 517 -19.30 -4.42 19.90
CA GLY A 517 -20.72 -4.52 19.59
C GLY A 517 -21.42 -3.18 19.48
N GLY A 518 -22.73 -3.20 19.26
CA GLY A 518 -23.58 -2.02 19.20
C GLY A 518 -23.62 -1.19 20.48
N ASP A 519 -23.40 -1.82 21.62
CA ASP A 519 -23.28 -1.24 22.97
C ASP A 519 -21.88 -0.68 23.29
N ARG A 520 -20.96 -0.75 22.32
CA ARG A 520 -19.54 -0.41 22.46
C ARG A 520 -18.76 -1.30 23.43
N GLN A 521 -19.30 -2.46 23.82
CA GLN A 521 -18.55 -3.44 24.59
C GLN A 521 -17.84 -4.42 23.69
N PRO A 522 -16.66 -4.93 24.09
CA PRO A 522 -15.93 -5.94 23.33
C PRO A 522 -16.72 -7.25 23.25
N ILE A 523 -16.85 -7.81 22.03
CA ILE A 523 -17.37 -9.17 21.83
C ILE A 523 -16.28 -10.13 22.28
N ALA A 524 -16.56 -10.90 23.32
CA ALA A 524 -15.58 -11.82 23.90
C ALA A 524 -15.05 -12.83 22.87
N GLY A 525 -13.73 -12.99 22.81
CA GLY A 525 -13.04 -13.91 21.89
C GLY A 525 -13.01 -13.45 20.42
N LEU A 526 -13.47 -12.24 20.08
CA LEU A 526 -13.43 -11.73 18.70
C LEU A 526 -12.51 -10.53 18.55
N TYR A 527 -11.53 -10.65 17.65
CA TYR A 527 -10.57 -9.62 17.28
C TYR A 527 -10.65 -9.32 15.79
N ALA A 528 -10.26 -8.11 15.39
CA ALA A 528 -10.11 -7.75 13.99
C ALA A 528 -8.88 -6.86 13.78
N VAL A 529 -8.21 -7.03 12.62
CA VAL A 529 -6.97 -6.33 12.29
C VAL A 529 -6.86 -6.01 10.79
N GLY A 530 -5.99 -5.07 10.44
CA GLY A 530 -5.76 -4.67 9.05
C GLY A 530 -6.96 -3.91 8.47
N ASN A 531 -7.33 -4.18 7.21
CA ASN A 531 -8.41 -3.46 6.53
C ASN A 531 -9.83 -3.95 6.93
N ASP A 532 -9.94 -4.93 7.83
CA ASP A 532 -11.23 -5.29 8.41
C ASP A 532 -11.64 -4.31 9.53
N ILE A 533 -10.70 -3.53 10.09
CA ILE A 533 -10.99 -2.51 11.11
C ILE A 533 -11.12 -1.12 10.49
N ALA A 534 -11.91 -0.26 11.13
CA ALA A 534 -11.97 1.16 10.81
C ALA A 534 -10.57 1.79 10.94
N SER A 535 -10.16 2.54 9.92
CA SER A 535 -8.81 3.12 9.86
C SER A 535 -8.62 4.19 10.93
N ILE A 536 -7.50 4.14 11.65
CA ILE A 536 -7.07 5.18 12.60
C ILE A 536 -6.61 6.47 11.91
N MET A 537 -6.51 6.47 10.59
CA MET A 537 -6.11 7.64 9.78
C MET A 537 -7.28 8.60 9.52
N GLY A 538 -8.46 8.35 10.09
CA GLY A 538 -9.63 9.21 10.00
C GLY A 538 -10.16 9.43 8.60
N GLY A 539 -9.93 8.49 7.68
CA GLY A 539 -10.37 8.61 6.29
C GLY A 539 -9.40 9.36 5.37
N ASN A 540 -8.21 9.73 5.83
CA ASN A 540 -7.17 10.41 5.06
C ASN A 540 -5.93 9.54 4.82
N TYR A 541 -4.97 10.06 4.06
CA TYR A 541 -3.75 9.31 3.68
C TYR A 541 -2.47 10.10 4.04
N PRO A 542 -2.06 10.14 5.33
CA PRO A 542 -0.97 10.96 5.80
C PRO A 542 0.44 10.57 5.33
N GLY A 543 0.67 9.32 4.90
CA GLY A 543 2.03 8.89 4.55
C GLY A 543 2.12 7.51 3.92
N ALA A 544 3.28 7.18 3.34
CA ALA A 544 3.49 5.89 2.68
C ALA A 544 3.48 4.73 3.68
N GLY A 545 2.47 3.87 3.59
CA GLY A 545 2.37 2.68 4.42
C GLY A 545 1.42 2.79 5.61
N ILE A 546 0.51 3.75 5.59
CA ILE A 546 -0.50 3.96 6.65
C ILE A 546 -1.55 2.83 6.75
N THR A 547 -1.55 1.90 5.82
CA THR A 547 -2.35 0.67 5.89
C THR A 547 -1.55 -0.47 6.50
N LEU A 548 -0.30 -0.68 6.06
CA LEU A 548 0.54 -1.78 6.53
C LEU A 548 1.18 -1.51 7.91
N GLY A 549 1.46 -0.24 8.26
CA GLY A 549 1.95 0.13 9.59
C GLY A 549 0.97 -0.28 10.68
N PRO A 550 -0.28 0.22 10.66
CA PRO A 550 -1.33 -0.26 11.57
C PRO A 550 -1.61 -1.75 11.46
N ALA A 551 -1.59 -2.34 10.25
CA ALA A 551 -1.81 -3.78 10.07
C ALA A 551 -0.80 -4.63 10.86
N LEU A 552 0.50 -4.28 10.79
CA LEU A 552 1.54 -4.96 11.55
C LEU A 552 1.37 -4.73 13.06
N THR A 553 1.12 -3.47 13.46
CA THR A 553 1.04 -3.04 14.85
C THR A 553 -0.18 -3.65 15.56
N PHE A 554 -1.38 -3.48 15.03
CA PHE A 554 -2.60 -4.03 15.65
C PHE A 554 -2.64 -5.55 15.59
N GLY A 555 -2.03 -6.18 14.55
CA GLY A 555 -1.82 -7.62 14.56
C GLY A 555 -0.91 -8.07 15.73
N HIS A 556 0.18 -7.35 15.98
CA HIS A 556 1.04 -7.61 17.14
C HIS A 556 0.32 -7.38 18.47
N ILE A 557 -0.43 -6.30 18.62
CA ILE A 557 -1.23 -6.01 19.82
C ILE A 557 -2.24 -7.16 20.07
N ALA A 558 -3.00 -7.56 19.06
CA ALA A 558 -3.96 -8.66 19.17
C ALA A 558 -3.27 -9.98 19.60
N GLY A 559 -2.12 -10.30 18.99
CA GLY A 559 -1.36 -11.49 19.34
C GLY A 559 -0.84 -11.48 20.78
N CYS A 560 -0.36 -10.35 21.27
CA CYS A 560 0.06 -10.17 22.66
C CYS A 560 -1.13 -10.28 23.62
N HIS A 561 -2.24 -9.62 23.32
CA HIS A 561 -3.46 -9.65 24.15
C HIS A 561 -4.03 -11.08 24.28
N LEU A 562 -4.07 -11.83 23.17
CA LEU A 562 -4.49 -13.22 23.17
C LEU A 562 -3.56 -14.13 23.99
N ALA A 563 -2.27 -13.78 24.06
CA ALA A 563 -1.28 -14.51 24.85
C ALA A 563 -1.19 -14.04 26.32
N ASP A 564 -1.98 -13.05 26.72
CA ASP A 564 -1.95 -12.43 28.05
C ASP A 564 -0.55 -11.88 28.42
N VAL A 565 0.17 -11.31 27.43
CA VAL A 565 1.50 -10.72 27.63
C VAL A 565 1.54 -9.24 27.27
N PRO A 566 2.43 -8.45 27.91
CA PRO A 566 2.63 -7.05 27.52
C PRO A 566 3.15 -6.93 26.10
N THR A 567 2.73 -5.88 25.38
CA THR A 567 3.31 -5.55 24.09
C THR A 567 4.75 -5.04 24.27
N GLY A 568 5.72 -5.76 23.75
CA GLY A 568 7.15 -5.42 23.81
C GLY A 568 8.05 -6.61 24.11
N LEU A 569 9.37 -6.39 23.93
CA LEU A 569 10.38 -7.36 24.33
C LEU A 569 10.59 -7.24 25.85
N SER A 570 10.55 -8.34 26.60
CA SER A 570 11.15 -8.38 27.92
C SER A 570 12.64 -8.00 27.80
N ALA A 571 13.16 -7.30 28.83
CA ALA A 571 14.46 -6.61 28.79
C ALA A 571 15.72 -7.51 28.65
N ASP A 572 15.59 -8.83 28.53
CA ASP A 572 16.71 -9.76 28.44
C ASP A 572 16.91 -10.23 26.99
N HIS A 573 17.96 -9.70 26.41
CA HIS A 573 18.96 -10.25 25.47
C HIS A 573 19.48 -9.17 24.52
N SER A 574 20.53 -8.48 25.01
CA SER A 574 21.41 -7.64 24.18
C SER A 574 22.52 -8.51 23.59
N SER A 575 22.42 -8.85 22.31
CA SER A 575 23.59 -9.13 21.45
C SER A 575 23.14 -9.25 20.01
N ASP A 576 23.25 -8.16 19.27
CA ASP A 576 23.16 -8.15 17.81
C ASP A 576 24.56 -7.92 17.24
N PRO A 577 25.13 -8.88 16.46
CA PRO A 577 26.45 -8.75 15.85
C PRO A 577 26.51 -7.78 14.68
N ASP A 578 25.35 -7.34 14.10
CA ASP A 578 25.30 -6.63 12.82
C ASP A 578 25.39 -5.09 12.92
N THR A 579 25.54 -4.52 14.12
CA THR A 579 25.61 -3.05 14.31
C THR A 579 27.02 -2.46 14.25
N LYS A 580 28.05 -3.26 14.05
CA LYS A 580 29.42 -2.75 13.87
C LYS A 580 29.73 -2.46 12.41
N GLY A 581 29.66 -1.17 12.03
CA GLY A 581 30.28 -0.70 10.80
C GLY A 581 29.51 0.26 9.91
N ARG A 582 28.72 1.18 10.46
CA ARG A 582 28.23 2.32 9.66
C ARG A 582 28.44 3.61 10.46
N SER A 583 29.48 4.37 10.08
CA SER A 583 29.62 5.77 10.48
C SER A 583 28.52 6.60 9.79
N GLY A 584 27.64 7.22 10.57
CA GLY A 584 26.66 8.17 10.07
C GLY A 584 27.31 9.47 9.61
N PRO A 585 26.68 10.21 8.68
CA PRO A 585 27.14 11.53 8.28
C PRO A 585 26.99 12.53 9.45
N SER A 586 27.96 13.43 9.60
CA SER A 586 27.89 14.54 10.53
C SER A 586 26.87 15.58 10.06
N VAL A 587 26.06 16.08 10.99
CA VAL A 587 25.12 17.20 10.74
C VAL A 587 25.84 18.48 11.16
N GLU A 588 25.96 19.45 10.27
CA GLU A 588 26.41 20.80 10.60
C GLU A 588 25.27 21.64 11.18
N ASP A 589 25.58 22.57 12.07
CA ASP A 589 24.65 23.32 12.94
C ASP A 589 23.70 24.30 12.23
N ASP A 590 23.74 24.39 10.89
CA ASP A 590 22.91 25.32 10.10
C ASP A 590 21.66 24.70 9.47
N GLY A 591 21.39 23.43 9.76
CA GLY A 591 20.19 22.74 9.24
C GLY A 591 20.28 22.35 7.76
N THR A 592 21.42 22.53 7.11
CA THR A 592 21.63 22.15 5.71
C THR A 592 22.17 20.71 5.65
N VAL A 593 21.41 19.80 5.08
CA VAL A 593 21.87 18.43 4.83
C VAL A 593 22.75 18.42 3.59
N VAL A 594 24.06 18.34 3.79
CA VAL A 594 25.01 18.14 2.69
C VAL A 594 24.93 16.68 2.25
N MET A 595 24.47 16.45 1.04
CA MET A 595 24.50 15.15 0.37
C MET A 595 25.95 14.79 0.06
N GLY A 596 26.55 13.96 0.89
CA GLY A 596 27.84 13.37 0.58
C GLY A 596 27.78 12.62 -0.77
N GLU A 597 28.71 12.90 -1.64
CA GLU A 597 28.90 12.18 -2.90
C GLU A 597 29.06 10.69 -2.61
N VAL A 598 28.15 9.90 -3.16
CA VAL A 598 28.28 8.45 -3.16
C VAL A 598 28.96 8.08 -4.47
N ALA A 599 30.25 7.75 -4.36
CA ALA A 599 31.03 7.16 -5.44
C ALA A 599 30.46 5.81 -5.91
#